data_73da11ce93ec4d70ddc2a14b116a699d
#
_entry.id   73da11ce93ec4d70ddc2a14b116a699d
#
_cell.length_a   1.000
_cell.length_b   1.000
_cell.length_c   1.000
_cell.angle_alpha   90.00
_cell.angle_beta   90.00
_cell.angle_gamma   90.00
#
_symmetry.space_group_name_H-M   'P 1'
#
loop_
_entity.id
_entity.type
_entity.pdbx_description
1 polymer ?
#
loop_
_entity_poly.entity_id
_entity_poly.type
_entity_poly.pdbx_seq_one_letter_code
_entity_poly.pdbx_strand_id
1 'polypeptide(L)'
;MAYSLLLFDYDGTLCDSRRAIYHSLHQFFLTYDLPVPPQADVQRTVETGLSATETLHVLQPSASAETIAQWVPIYRGIYAEQGEQLVVPFPGAREALEQAAAQGLTPVVLSNKGSAVLEASLKRFDMLPFISLLIGDGSFPDKKLVLKPSPMIFNEIIQPHFPAVPAAEILMIGDTQSDLLFARNCGIDSCWASYGMGDAAECRALGPTYEIGGLGELAAVLQSKSLV
;
A
#
# COMPACT_ATOMS: atom_id res chain seq x y z
N MET A 1 -19.76 14.56 -9.75
CA MET A 1 -19.36 14.85 -8.33
C MET A 1 -17.85 14.71 -8.22
N ALA A 2 -17.17 15.63 -7.54
CA ALA A 2 -15.71 15.56 -7.37
C ALA A 2 -15.32 14.55 -6.28
N TYR A 3 -14.09 14.02 -6.31
CA TYR A 3 -13.53 13.31 -5.17
C TYR A 3 -13.26 14.27 -4.02
N SER A 4 -13.36 13.77 -2.79
CA SER A 4 -13.04 14.50 -1.56
C SER A 4 -12.06 13.76 -0.67
N LEU A 5 -11.99 12.41 -0.78
CA LEU A 5 -11.10 11.54 -0.01
C LEU A 5 -10.25 10.67 -0.97
N LEU A 6 -8.93 10.75 -0.81
CA LEU A 6 -7.97 9.99 -1.60
C LEU A 6 -7.23 9.00 -0.71
N LEU A 7 -7.36 7.71 -0.99
CA LEU A 7 -6.65 6.64 -0.29
C LEU A 7 -5.43 6.25 -1.13
N PHE A 8 -4.24 6.55 -0.66
CA PHE A 8 -2.99 6.18 -1.34
C PHE A 8 -2.38 4.94 -0.70
N ASP A 9 -2.05 3.93 -1.49
CA ASP A 9 -1.06 2.95 -1.05
C ASP A 9 0.34 3.58 -1.02
N TYR A 10 1.28 2.88 -0.37
CA TYR A 10 2.65 3.35 -0.21
C TYR A 10 3.65 2.59 -1.08
N ASP A 11 3.78 1.26 -0.87
CA ASP A 11 4.78 0.43 -1.54
C ASP A 11 4.37 0.18 -3.01
N GLY A 12 5.14 0.68 -3.98
CA GLY A 12 4.80 0.62 -5.40
C GLY A 12 3.91 1.77 -5.90
N THR A 13 3.37 2.59 -5.00
CA THR A 13 2.49 3.72 -5.35
C THR A 13 3.14 5.07 -5.05
N LEU A 14 3.43 5.37 -3.80
CA LEU A 14 4.16 6.58 -3.41
C LEU A 14 5.68 6.37 -3.46
N CYS A 15 6.16 5.16 -3.15
CA CYS A 15 7.59 4.84 -3.10
C CYS A 15 7.90 3.51 -3.80
N ASP A 16 9.01 3.48 -4.53
CA ASP A 16 9.62 2.23 -5.00
C ASP A 16 10.36 1.57 -3.84
N SER A 17 9.75 0.55 -3.28
CA SER A 17 10.29 -0.28 -2.20
C SER A 17 10.68 -1.68 -2.68
N ARG A 18 10.63 -1.99 -3.97
CA ARG A 18 10.90 -3.31 -4.52
C ARG A 18 12.26 -3.86 -4.08
N ARG A 19 13.30 -3.03 -4.21
CA ARG A 19 14.65 -3.42 -3.78
C ARG A 19 14.75 -3.64 -2.27
N ALA A 20 14.04 -2.82 -1.49
CA ALA A 20 13.98 -2.93 -0.03
C ALA A 20 13.37 -4.27 0.41
N ILE A 21 12.23 -4.62 -0.19
CA ILE A 21 11.51 -5.86 0.10
C ILE A 21 12.37 -7.09 -0.26
N TYR A 22 12.92 -7.11 -1.49
CA TYR A 22 13.75 -8.23 -1.96
C TYR A 22 15.00 -8.42 -1.10
N HIS A 23 15.71 -7.34 -0.79
CA HIS A 23 16.87 -7.38 0.09
C HIS A 23 16.51 -7.93 1.47
N SER A 24 15.45 -7.41 2.07
CA SER A 24 15.05 -7.80 3.44
C SER A 24 14.57 -9.25 3.52
N LEU A 25 13.82 -9.74 2.53
CA LEU A 25 13.45 -11.14 2.44
C LEU A 25 14.70 -12.02 2.28
N HIS A 26 15.60 -11.68 1.38
CA HIS A 26 16.84 -12.44 1.19
C HIS A 26 17.66 -12.53 2.49
N GLN A 27 17.85 -11.40 3.19
CA GLN A 27 18.57 -11.36 4.47
C GLN A 27 17.85 -12.18 5.55
N PHE A 28 16.51 -12.13 5.59
CA PHE A 28 15.71 -12.92 6.51
C PHE A 28 15.96 -14.43 6.31
N PHE A 29 15.89 -14.93 5.07
CA PHE A 29 16.12 -16.34 4.77
C PHE A 29 17.54 -16.80 5.14
N LEU A 30 18.55 -15.96 4.89
CA LEU A 30 19.93 -16.24 5.31
C LEU A 30 20.07 -16.28 6.83
N THR A 31 19.43 -15.37 7.55
CA THR A 31 19.51 -15.29 9.02
C THR A 31 18.97 -16.56 9.70
N TYR A 32 17.95 -17.20 9.08
CA TYR A 32 17.34 -18.42 9.61
C TYR A 32 17.88 -19.71 8.98
N ASP A 33 18.94 -19.63 8.18
CA ASP A 33 19.48 -20.79 7.43
C ASP A 33 18.39 -21.54 6.64
N LEU A 34 17.44 -20.77 6.10
CA LEU A 34 16.35 -21.29 5.28
C LEU A 34 16.75 -21.24 3.80
N PRO A 35 16.26 -22.19 2.98
CA PRO A 35 16.44 -22.10 1.53
C PRO A 35 15.88 -20.77 0.99
N VAL A 36 16.74 -19.96 0.36
CA VAL A 36 16.31 -18.71 -0.27
C VAL A 36 15.35 -19.03 -1.42
N PRO A 37 14.12 -18.49 -1.43
CA PRO A 37 13.17 -18.74 -2.51
C PRO A 37 13.71 -18.23 -3.86
N PRO A 38 13.34 -18.88 -4.97
CA PRO A 38 13.63 -18.36 -6.31
C PRO A 38 13.14 -16.93 -6.47
N GLN A 39 13.91 -16.08 -7.14
CA GLN A 39 13.55 -14.67 -7.34
C GLN A 39 12.16 -14.49 -7.98
N ALA A 40 11.79 -15.38 -8.90
CA ALA A 40 10.48 -15.34 -9.55
C ALA A 40 9.30 -15.58 -8.57
N ASP A 41 9.52 -16.39 -7.52
CA ASP A 41 8.49 -16.65 -6.51
C ASP A 41 8.36 -15.43 -5.57
N VAL A 42 9.48 -14.83 -5.18
CA VAL A 42 9.49 -13.59 -4.41
C VAL A 42 8.80 -12.48 -5.20
N GLN A 43 9.13 -12.33 -6.48
CA GLN A 43 8.52 -11.34 -7.35
C GLN A 43 7.01 -11.50 -7.41
N ARG A 44 6.50 -12.69 -7.73
CA ARG A 44 5.05 -12.98 -7.78
C ARG A 44 4.34 -12.65 -6.46
N THR A 45 5.00 -12.95 -5.34
CA THR A 45 4.45 -12.66 -4.01
C THR A 45 4.35 -11.15 -3.75
N VAL A 46 5.37 -10.39 -4.16
CA VAL A 46 5.39 -8.92 -4.01
C VAL A 46 4.36 -8.25 -4.93
N GLU A 47 4.19 -8.75 -6.16
CA GLU A 47 3.21 -8.25 -7.14
C GLU A 47 1.76 -8.34 -6.66
N THR A 48 1.45 -9.19 -5.69
CA THR A 48 0.10 -9.31 -5.10
C THR A 48 -0.22 -8.27 -4.03
N GLY A 49 0.77 -7.59 -3.46
CA GLY A 49 0.59 -6.57 -2.42
C GLY A 49 0.22 -7.14 -1.04
N LEU A 50 0.77 -8.31 -0.70
CA LEU A 50 0.52 -9.01 0.56
C LEU A 50 1.18 -8.30 1.75
N SER A 51 0.63 -8.53 2.95
CA SER A 51 1.28 -8.17 4.21
C SER A 51 2.54 -9.02 4.46
N ALA A 52 3.41 -8.59 5.38
CA ALA A 52 4.60 -9.36 5.76
C ALA A 52 4.24 -10.78 6.24
N THR A 53 3.14 -10.93 6.97
CA THR A 53 2.64 -12.23 7.46
C THR A 53 2.27 -13.14 6.31
N GLU A 54 1.47 -12.66 5.37
CA GLU A 54 1.04 -13.42 4.20
C GLU A 54 2.21 -13.75 3.27
N THR A 55 3.12 -12.78 3.05
CA THR A 55 4.34 -12.97 2.25
C THR A 55 5.19 -14.12 2.80
N LEU A 56 5.47 -14.13 4.10
CA LEU A 56 6.25 -15.20 4.71
C LEU A 56 5.51 -16.54 4.66
N HIS A 57 4.19 -16.54 4.80
CA HIS A 57 3.39 -17.76 4.70
C HIS A 57 3.40 -18.36 3.29
N VAL A 58 3.31 -17.52 2.25
CA VAL A 58 3.41 -17.96 0.85
C VAL A 58 4.80 -18.50 0.52
N LEU A 59 5.85 -17.82 0.98
CA LEU A 59 7.24 -18.21 0.69
C LEU A 59 7.71 -19.40 1.56
N GLN A 60 7.04 -19.68 2.68
CA GLN A 60 7.33 -20.81 3.58
C GLN A 60 6.02 -21.54 3.98
N PRO A 61 5.37 -22.22 3.04
CA PRO A 61 4.06 -22.84 3.28
C PRO A 61 4.07 -23.99 4.32
N SER A 62 5.25 -24.52 4.63
CA SER A 62 5.42 -25.56 5.66
C SER A 62 5.53 -24.99 7.08
N ALA A 63 5.75 -23.67 7.24
CA ALA A 63 5.85 -23.05 8.55
C ALA A 63 4.46 -22.90 9.19
N SER A 64 4.37 -23.19 10.50
CA SER A 64 3.13 -22.99 11.25
C SER A 64 2.81 -21.50 11.39
N ALA A 65 1.54 -21.16 11.62
CA ALA A 65 1.13 -19.77 11.89
C ALA A 65 1.86 -19.16 13.10
N GLU A 66 2.16 -19.99 14.11
CA GLU A 66 2.93 -19.57 15.28
C GLU A 66 4.38 -19.23 14.91
N THR A 67 5.01 -20.04 14.07
CA THR A 67 6.37 -19.77 13.54
C THR A 67 6.40 -18.48 12.73
N ILE A 68 5.43 -18.28 11.84
CA ILE A 68 5.30 -17.05 11.05
C ILE A 68 5.13 -15.83 11.97
N ALA A 69 4.29 -15.93 13.01
CA ALA A 69 4.09 -14.84 13.98
C ALA A 69 5.39 -14.45 14.71
N GLN A 70 6.29 -15.40 14.96
CA GLN A 70 7.62 -15.14 15.53
C GLN A 70 8.59 -14.53 14.50
N TRP A 71 8.48 -14.87 13.23
CA TRP A 71 9.34 -14.40 12.16
C TRP A 71 9.03 -12.98 11.68
N VAL A 72 7.77 -12.59 11.68
CA VAL A 72 7.33 -11.27 11.20
C VAL A 72 8.06 -10.10 11.89
N PRO A 73 8.18 -10.05 13.23
CA PRO A 73 8.95 -8.99 13.91
C PRO A 73 10.42 -8.93 13.47
N ILE A 74 11.02 -10.08 13.21
CA ILE A 74 12.43 -10.17 12.81
C ILE A 74 12.61 -9.68 11.38
N TYR A 75 11.77 -10.13 10.44
CA TYR A 75 11.74 -9.60 9.08
C TYR A 75 11.54 -8.07 9.09
N ARG A 76 10.61 -7.57 9.90
CA ARG A 76 10.37 -6.12 10.06
C ARG A 76 11.58 -5.37 10.61
N GLY A 77 12.32 -5.98 11.54
CA GLY A 77 13.58 -5.43 12.04
C GLY A 77 14.63 -5.32 10.94
N ILE A 78 14.83 -6.39 10.17
CA ILE A 78 15.75 -6.39 9.01
C ILE A 78 15.34 -5.34 7.99
N TYR A 79 14.04 -5.24 7.69
CA TYR A 79 13.51 -4.23 6.77
C TYR A 79 13.80 -2.81 7.28
N ALA A 80 13.52 -2.52 8.54
CA ALA A 80 13.74 -1.19 9.12
C ALA A 80 15.22 -0.78 9.14
N GLU A 81 16.12 -1.72 9.44
CA GLU A 81 17.56 -1.46 9.55
C GLU A 81 18.28 -1.41 8.20
N GLN A 82 17.92 -2.28 7.27
CA GLN A 82 18.67 -2.50 6.04
C GLN A 82 17.85 -2.18 4.78
N GLY A 83 16.58 -2.57 4.75
CA GLY A 83 15.72 -2.37 3.59
C GLY A 83 15.30 -0.93 3.39
N GLU A 84 14.89 -0.25 4.47
CA GLU A 84 14.34 1.09 4.40
C GLU A 84 15.26 2.11 3.70
N GLN A 85 16.57 1.93 3.80
CA GLN A 85 17.57 2.77 3.11
C GLN A 85 17.53 2.63 1.58
N LEU A 86 16.94 1.56 1.06
CA LEU A 86 16.81 1.27 -0.39
C LEU A 86 15.49 1.79 -0.98
N VAL A 87 14.59 2.32 -0.15
CA VAL A 87 13.34 2.90 -0.59
C VAL A 87 13.58 4.28 -1.20
N VAL A 88 12.97 4.53 -2.36
CA VAL A 88 13.01 5.82 -3.06
C VAL A 88 11.60 6.28 -3.42
N PRO A 89 11.23 7.57 -3.22
CA PRO A 89 9.96 8.08 -3.68
C PRO A 89 9.84 8.02 -5.22
N PHE A 90 8.66 7.73 -5.72
CA PHE A 90 8.38 7.95 -7.13
C PHE A 90 8.35 9.44 -7.46
N PRO A 91 8.72 9.83 -8.70
CA PRO A 91 8.62 11.21 -9.13
C PRO A 91 7.21 11.77 -8.94
N GLY A 92 7.09 12.92 -8.27
CA GLY A 92 5.80 13.56 -8.01
C GLY A 92 5.03 13.04 -6.79
N ALA A 93 5.57 12.11 -6.00
CA ALA A 93 4.83 11.52 -4.87
C ALA A 93 4.50 12.55 -3.77
N ARG A 94 5.48 13.33 -3.35
CA ARG A 94 5.28 14.39 -2.36
C ARG A 94 4.37 15.48 -2.92
N GLU A 95 4.61 15.89 -4.15
CA GLU A 95 3.86 16.93 -4.84
C GLU A 95 2.39 16.54 -5.04
N ALA A 96 2.08 15.28 -5.32
CA ALA A 96 0.71 14.78 -5.45
C ALA A 96 -0.07 14.91 -4.13
N LEU A 97 0.54 14.55 -3.01
CA LEU A 97 -0.06 14.70 -1.68
C LEU A 97 -0.25 16.18 -1.31
N GLU A 98 0.77 17.02 -1.54
CA GLU A 98 0.74 18.46 -1.27
C GLU A 98 -0.36 19.15 -2.10
N GLN A 99 -0.44 18.87 -3.39
CA GLN A 99 -1.46 19.44 -4.28
C GLN A 99 -2.87 18.99 -3.90
N ALA A 100 -3.05 17.72 -3.56
CA ALA A 100 -4.34 17.22 -3.08
C ALA A 100 -4.78 17.97 -1.82
N ALA A 101 -3.93 18.09 -0.83
CA ALA A 101 -4.23 18.84 0.39
C ALA A 101 -4.50 20.34 0.12
N ALA A 102 -3.71 20.97 -0.74
CA ALA A 102 -3.89 22.38 -1.13
C ALA A 102 -5.21 22.65 -1.87
N GLN A 103 -5.76 21.65 -2.56
CA GLN A 103 -7.06 21.71 -3.23
C GLN A 103 -8.23 21.38 -2.29
N GLY A 104 -7.99 21.16 -0.99
CA GLY A 104 -9.02 20.83 -0.01
C GLY A 104 -9.45 19.36 -0.05
N LEU A 105 -8.74 18.49 -0.76
CA LEU A 105 -8.94 17.06 -0.70
C LEU A 105 -8.29 16.48 0.57
N THR A 106 -8.72 15.30 0.96
CA THR A 106 -8.23 14.64 2.17
C THR A 106 -7.34 13.43 1.80
N PRO A 107 -5.99 13.57 1.76
CA PRO A 107 -5.12 12.44 1.54
C PRO A 107 -5.04 11.54 2.77
N VAL A 108 -5.24 10.26 2.56
CA VAL A 108 -5.06 9.18 3.55
C VAL A 108 -4.05 8.20 2.97
N VAL A 109 -3.11 7.74 3.78
CA VAL A 109 -2.24 6.63 3.38
C VAL A 109 -2.73 5.35 4.03
N LEU A 110 -2.97 4.33 3.21
CA LEU A 110 -3.45 3.00 3.61
C LEU A 110 -2.55 1.92 3.00
N SER A 111 -1.73 1.29 3.81
CA SER A 111 -0.77 0.28 3.36
C SER A 111 -0.78 -0.99 4.20
N ASN A 112 -0.44 -2.12 3.58
CA ASN A 112 -0.21 -3.39 4.26
C ASN A 112 1.17 -3.45 4.98
N LYS A 113 1.96 -2.37 4.85
CA LYS A 113 3.25 -2.17 5.51
C LYS A 113 3.07 -1.93 7.03
N GLY A 114 4.03 -2.37 7.84
CA GLY A 114 4.04 -2.08 9.27
C GLY A 114 4.00 -0.58 9.57
N SER A 115 3.09 -0.14 10.46
CA SER A 115 2.79 1.28 10.71
C SER A 115 4.01 2.10 11.14
N ALA A 116 4.85 1.57 12.00
CA ALA A 116 6.02 2.29 12.53
C ALA A 116 7.04 2.64 11.42
N VAL A 117 7.37 1.68 10.55
CA VAL A 117 8.31 1.92 9.44
C VAL A 117 7.67 2.77 8.34
N LEU A 118 6.37 2.64 8.12
CA LEU A 118 5.60 3.47 7.19
C LEU A 118 5.65 4.95 7.61
N GLU A 119 5.38 5.24 8.88
CA GLU A 119 5.44 6.60 9.43
C GLU A 119 6.85 7.19 9.34
N ALA A 120 7.87 6.43 9.74
CA ALA A 120 9.26 6.85 9.66
C ALA A 120 9.68 7.19 8.23
N SER A 121 9.24 6.40 7.26
CA SER A 121 9.53 6.59 5.84
C SER A 121 8.83 7.84 5.28
N LEU A 122 7.55 8.02 5.55
CA LEU A 122 6.80 9.22 5.14
C LEU A 122 7.37 10.50 5.74
N LYS A 123 7.86 10.43 6.99
CA LYS A 123 8.56 11.53 7.64
C LYS A 123 9.90 11.83 6.97
N ARG A 124 10.68 10.80 6.64
CA ARG A 124 11.98 10.94 5.94
C ARG A 124 11.85 11.62 4.59
N PHE A 125 10.73 11.42 3.88
CA PHE A 125 10.46 12.01 2.57
C PHE A 125 9.60 13.27 2.62
N ASP A 126 9.40 13.87 3.79
CA ASP A 126 8.60 15.08 4.00
C ASP A 126 7.17 14.99 3.44
N MET A 127 6.56 13.79 3.48
CA MET A 127 5.21 13.52 3.00
C MET A 127 4.17 13.59 4.13
N LEU A 128 4.56 13.26 5.36
CA LEU A 128 3.67 13.14 6.50
C LEU A 128 2.80 14.38 6.77
N PRO A 129 3.29 15.64 6.59
CA PRO A 129 2.48 16.83 6.84
C PRO A 129 1.23 16.98 5.97
N PHE A 130 1.16 16.28 4.83
CA PHE A 130 0.02 16.36 3.90
C PHE A 130 -1.02 15.26 4.13
N ILE A 131 -0.77 14.33 5.06
CA ILE A 131 -1.58 13.13 5.28
C ILE A 131 -2.50 13.36 6.47
N SER A 132 -3.81 13.23 6.23
CA SER A 132 -4.85 13.41 7.27
C SER A 132 -5.00 12.19 8.17
N LEU A 133 -4.76 11.00 7.64
CA LEU A 133 -4.83 9.73 8.38
C LEU A 133 -3.82 8.75 7.81
N LEU A 134 -3.06 8.10 8.69
CA LEU A 134 -2.07 7.08 8.34
C LEU A 134 -2.51 5.73 8.88
N ILE A 135 -2.64 4.75 8.00
CA ILE A 135 -3.06 3.38 8.34
C ILE A 135 -2.04 2.39 7.77
N GLY A 136 -1.36 1.70 8.67
CA GLY A 136 -0.48 0.58 8.38
C GLY A 136 -0.82 -0.62 9.24
N ASP A 137 -0.14 -1.75 9.01
CA ASP A 137 -0.28 -2.92 9.87
C ASP A 137 0.20 -2.60 11.29
N GLY A 138 -0.68 -2.83 12.27
CA GLY A 138 -0.45 -2.48 13.68
C GLY A 138 -0.84 -1.06 14.08
N SER A 139 -1.44 -0.23 13.20
CA SER A 139 -1.91 1.12 13.57
C SER A 139 -2.98 1.12 14.67
N PHE A 140 -3.73 0.04 14.80
CA PHE A 140 -4.81 -0.10 15.78
C PHE A 140 -4.64 -1.40 16.58
N PRO A 141 -3.71 -1.46 17.55
CA PRO A 141 -3.33 -2.70 18.23
C PRO A 141 -4.48 -3.32 19.04
N ASP A 142 -5.46 -2.52 19.48
CA ASP A 142 -6.63 -2.99 20.21
C ASP A 142 -7.73 -3.58 19.30
N LYS A 143 -7.57 -3.48 17.99
CA LYS A 143 -8.51 -4.00 17.00
C LYS A 143 -7.88 -5.11 16.16
N LYS A 144 -8.59 -6.22 16.00
CA LYS A 144 -8.18 -7.29 15.07
C LYS A 144 -8.64 -6.94 13.66
N LEU A 145 -7.94 -6.02 13.01
CA LEU A 145 -8.24 -5.58 11.65
C LEU A 145 -7.54 -6.46 10.63
N VAL A 146 -8.25 -6.78 9.56
CA VAL A 146 -7.70 -7.43 8.37
C VAL A 146 -7.43 -6.35 7.34
N LEU A 147 -6.21 -6.34 6.82
CA LEU A 147 -5.72 -5.34 5.87
C LEU A 147 -6.29 -5.56 4.45
N LYS A 148 -5.86 -4.73 3.48
CA LYS A 148 -6.24 -4.89 2.07
C LYS A 148 -5.92 -6.32 1.60
N PRO A 149 -6.81 -6.98 0.84
CA PRO A 149 -8.01 -6.47 0.15
C PRO A 149 -9.31 -6.52 0.97
N SER A 150 -9.27 -6.83 2.28
CA SER A 150 -10.46 -6.87 3.12
C SER A 150 -11.08 -5.47 3.27
N PRO A 151 -12.42 -5.33 3.18
CA PRO A 151 -13.09 -4.05 3.43
C PRO A 151 -13.15 -3.67 4.93
N MET A 152 -12.58 -4.48 5.82
CA MET A 152 -12.70 -4.27 7.26
C MET A 152 -12.11 -2.92 7.69
N ILE A 153 -10.93 -2.54 7.19
CA ILE A 153 -10.32 -1.23 7.48
C ILE A 153 -11.23 -0.08 7.03
N PHE A 154 -11.88 -0.23 5.88
CA PHE A 154 -12.81 0.78 5.37
C PHE A 154 -14.01 0.94 6.32
N ASN A 155 -14.64 -0.15 6.69
CA ASN A 155 -15.84 -0.16 7.51
C ASN A 155 -15.59 0.27 8.96
N GLU A 156 -14.46 -0.17 9.54
CA GLU A 156 -14.16 0.01 10.97
C GLU A 156 -13.36 1.28 11.28
N ILE A 157 -12.65 1.83 10.30
CA ILE A 157 -11.75 2.98 10.51
C ILE A 157 -12.08 4.12 9.57
N ILE A 158 -12.05 3.92 8.23
CA ILE A 158 -12.14 5.03 7.28
C ILE A 158 -13.53 5.65 7.29
N GLN A 159 -14.59 4.87 7.13
CA GLN A 159 -15.97 5.36 7.16
C GLN A 159 -16.33 6.06 8.49
N PRO A 160 -16.02 5.48 9.67
CA PRO A 160 -16.27 6.17 10.93
C PRO A 160 -15.46 7.46 11.13
N HIS A 161 -14.26 7.55 10.55
CA HIS A 161 -13.41 8.75 10.63
C HIS A 161 -13.89 9.86 9.69
N PHE A 162 -14.46 9.49 8.54
CA PHE A 162 -14.99 10.42 7.51
C PHE A 162 -16.47 10.15 7.22
N PRO A 163 -17.38 10.26 8.21
CA PRO A 163 -18.76 9.80 8.08
C PRO A 163 -19.60 10.62 7.07
N ALA A 164 -19.15 11.81 6.73
CA ALA A 164 -19.83 12.69 5.79
C ALA A 164 -19.42 12.44 4.32
N VAL A 165 -18.39 11.61 4.07
CA VAL A 165 -17.86 11.36 2.72
C VAL A 165 -18.54 10.13 2.12
N PRO A 166 -19.36 10.28 1.06
CA PRO A 166 -19.98 9.14 0.39
C PRO A 166 -18.93 8.33 -0.39
N ALA A 167 -19.17 7.02 -0.54
CA ALA A 167 -18.27 6.13 -1.26
C ALA A 167 -17.94 6.61 -2.69
N ALA A 168 -18.89 7.24 -3.38
CA ALA A 168 -18.70 7.79 -4.72
C ALA A 168 -17.72 8.97 -4.79
N GLU A 169 -17.31 9.54 -3.66
CA GLU A 169 -16.31 10.62 -3.56
C GLU A 169 -14.97 10.13 -3.05
N ILE A 170 -14.78 8.81 -2.96
CA ILE A 170 -13.54 8.19 -2.47
C ILE A 170 -12.83 7.51 -3.64
N LEU A 171 -11.53 7.77 -3.77
CA LEU A 171 -10.67 7.14 -4.76
C LEU A 171 -9.53 6.39 -4.07
N MET A 172 -9.39 5.09 -4.35
CA MET A 172 -8.21 4.30 -3.99
C MET A 172 -7.17 4.40 -5.09
N ILE A 173 -5.98 4.85 -4.77
CA ILE A 173 -4.81 4.89 -5.66
C ILE A 173 -3.82 3.83 -5.18
N GLY A 174 -3.56 2.83 -5.99
CA GLY A 174 -2.68 1.72 -5.65
C GLY A 174 -2.19 0.98 -6.89
N ASP A 175 -1.17 0.17 -6.72
CA ASP A 175 -0.47 -0.47 -7.85
C ASP A 175 -0.71 -1.97 -7.95
N THR A 176 -1.24 -2.61 -6.90
CA THR A 176 -1.41 -4.06 -6.85
C THR A 176 -2.87 -4.49 -6.90
N GLN A 177 -3.09 -5.80 -7.11
CA GLN A 177 -4.41 -6.42 -7.00
C GLN A 177 -5.05 -6.19 -5.63
N SER A 178 -4.26 -6.15 -4.56
CA SER A 178 -4.74 -5.90 -3.20
C SER A 178 -5.50 -4.58 -3.09
N ASP A 179 -5.02 -3.54 -3.77
CA ASP A 179 -5.62 -2.21 -3.78
C ASP A 179 -6.91 -2.17 -4.61
N LEU A 180 -6.86 -2.75 -5.80
CA LEU A 180 -8.00 -2.78 -6.72
C LEU A 180 -9.15 -3.63 -6.17
N LEU A 181 -8.83 -4.76 -5.56
CA LEU A 181 -9.79 -5.61 -4.87
C LEU A 181 -10.36 -4.91 -3.63
N PHE A 182 -9.54 -4.19 -2.87
CA PHE A 182 -10.00 -3.37 -1.76
C PHE A 182 -11.03 -2.33 -2.22
N ALA A 183 -10.71 -1.55 -3.26
CA ALA A 183 -11.62 -0.57 -3.82
C ALA A 183 -12.95 -1.21 -4.23
N ARG A 184 -12.90 -2.32 -4.96
CA ARG A 184 -14.08 -3.09 -5.38
C ARG A 184 -14.90 -3.58 -4.18
N ASN A 185 -14.24 -4.13 -3.16
CA ASN A 185 -14.90 -4.67 -1.97
C ASN A 185 -15.54 -3.58 -1.09
N CYS A 186 -15.04 -2.34 -1.19
CA CYS A 186 -15.58 -1.17 -0.50
C CYS A 186 -16.61 -0.39 -1.33
N GLY A 187 -16.78 -0.72 -2.62
CA GLY A 187 -17.68 0.00 -3.53
C GLY A 187 -17.21 1.43 -3.83
N ILE A 188 -15.90 1.65 -3.87
CA ILE A 188 -15.27 2.94 -4.20
C ILE A 188 -14.53 2.85 -5.53
N ASP A 189 -14.24 4.00 -6.15
CA ASP A 189 -13.45 4.06 -7.38
C ASP A 189 -11.99 3.69 -7.14
N SER A 190 -11.33 3.16 -8.19
CA SER A 190 -9.91 2.80 -8.15
C SER A 190 -9.12 3.49 -9.26
N CYS A 191 -7.89 3.89 -8.94
CA CYS A 191 -6.89 4.39 -9.87
C CYS A 191 -5.66 3.48 -9.79
N TRP A 192 -5.43 2.69 -10.82
CA TRP A 192 -4.29 1.79 -10.86
C TRP A 192 -3.02 2.54 -11.26
N ALA A 193 -2.01 2.47 -10.41
CA ALA A 193 -0.67 3.01 -10.62
C ALA A 193 0.17 1.97 -11.39
N SER A 194 0.08 1.98 -12.72
CA SER A 194 0.66 0.95 -13.60
C SER A 194 2.20 0.97 -13.66
N TYR A 195 2.82 1.98 -13.07
CA TYR A 195 4.27 2.10 -12.89
C TYR A 195 4.81 1.32 -11.67
N GLY A 196 3.93 0.80 -10.83
CA GLY A 196 4.26 0.11 -9.60
C GLY A 196 4.75 -1.33 -9.77
N MET A 197 4.43 -2.17 -8.79
CA MET A 197 4.92 -3.55 -8.70
C MET A 197 3.92 -4.59 -9.22
N GLY A 198 2.62 -4.27 -9.26
CA GLY A 198 1.56 -5.22 -9.58
C GLY A 198 1.66 -5.81 -11.00
N ASP A 199 1.22 -7.06 -11.16
CA ASP A 199 1.12 -7.70 -12.49
C ASP A 199 0.11 -6.96 -13.35
N ALA A 200 0.56 -6.48 -14.51
CA ALA A 200 -0.23 -5.62 -15.38
C ALA A 200 -1.45 -6.34 -15.99
N ALA A 201 -1.34 -7.62 -16.31
CA ALA A 201 -2.45 -8.37 -16.89
C ALA A 201 -3.54 -8.61 -15.84
N GLU A 202 -3.13 -8.99 -14.64
CA GLU A 202 -4.05 -9.26 -13.53
C GLU A 202 -4.72 -7.97 -13.02
N CYS A 203 -3.97 -6.87 -12.89
CA CYS A 203 -4.53 -5.59 -12.48
C CYS A 203 -5.53 -5.04 -13.50
N ARG A 204 -5.23 -5.09 -14.81
CA ARG A 204 -6.19 -4.68 -15.85
C ARG A 204 -7.43 -5.56 -15.90
N ALA A 205 -7.29 -6.86 -15.65
CA ALA A 205 -8.44 -7.78 -15.60
C ALA A 205 -9.43 -7.45 -14.47
N LEU A 206 -8.99 -6.74 -13.42
CA LEU A 206 -9.86 -6.25 -12.34
C LEU A 206 -10.69 -5.03 -12.74
N GLY A 207 -10.40 -4.39 -13.88
CA GLY A 207 -11.17 -3.27 -14.41
C GLY A 207 -11.08 -2.00 -13.55
N PRO A 208 -9.89 -1.45 -13.29
CA PRO A 208 -9.77 -0.20 -12.51
C PRO A 208 -10.53 0.93 -13.19
N THR A 209 -11.09 1.86 -12.39
CA THR A 209 -11.81 3.03 -12.91
C THR A 209 -10.89 3.94 -13.74
N TYR A 210 -9.64 4.06 -13.30
CA TYR A 210 -8.59 4.82 -13.98
C TYR A 210 -7.27 4.04 -13.97
N GLU A 211 -6.40 4.34 -14.93
CA GLU A 211 -5.01 3.88 -15.00
C GLU A 211 -4.11 5.11 -15.18
N ILE A 212 -3.01 5.18 -14.42
CA ILE A 212 -1.99 6.23 -14.54
C ILE A 212 -0.59 5.62 -14.70
N GLY A 213 0.19 6.20 -15.60
CA GLY A 213 1.60 5.85 -15.83
C GLY A 213 2.58 6.62 -14.92
N GLY A 214 2.09 7.51 -14.07
CA GLY A 214 2.86 8.29 -13.10
C GLY A 214 1.97 9.22 -12.28
N LEU A 215 2.41 9.60 -11.07
CA LEU A 215 1.62 10.44 -10.16
C LEU A 215 1.30 11.84 -10.71
N GLY A 216 2.08 12.34 -11.68
CA GLY A 216 1.76 13.59 -12.38
C GLY A 216 0.44 13.56 -13.16
N GLU A 217 -0.08 12.37 -13.51
CA GLU A 217 -1.35 12.23 -14.22
C GLU A 217 -2.57 12.27 -13.29
N LEU A 218 -2.38 12.16 -11.97
CA LEU A 218 -3.47 12.14 -10.99
C LEU A 218 -4.34 13.39 -11.07
N ALA A 219 -3.76 14.56 -11.34
CA ALA A 219 -4.52 15.80 -11.47
C ALA A 219 -5.58 15.73 -12.59
N ALA A 220 -5.26 15.09 -13.72
CA ALA A 220 -6.22 14.90 -14.82
C ALA A 220 -7.36 13.93 -14.44
N VAL A 221 -7.04 12.88 -13.68
CA VAL A 221 -8.05 11.95 -13.13
C VAL A 221 -9.04 12.69 -12.22
N LEU A 222 -8.53 13.51 -11.29
CA LEU A 222 -9.36 14.28 -10.36
C LEU A 222 -10.29 15.29 -11.07
N GLN A 223 -9.76 15.94 -12.14
CA GLN A 223 -10.54 16.87 -12.94
C GLN A 223 -11.64 16.15 -13.75
N SER A 224 -11.38 14.98 -14.32
CA SER A 224 -12.34 14.22 -15.13
C SER A 224 -13.61 13.86 -14.36
N LYS A 225 -13.50 13.51 -13.08
CA LYS A 225 -14.64 13.19 -12.21
C LYS A 225 -15.51 14.43 -11.94
N SER A 226 -14.93 15.63 -11.94
CA SER A 226 -15.69 16.87 -11.69
C SER A 226 -16.60 17.28 -12.84
N LEU A 227 -16.39 16.73 -14.05
CA LEU A 227 -17.12 17.07 -15.29
C LEU A 227 -18.34 16.16 -15.53
N VAL A 228 -18.51 15.10 -14.75
CA VAL A 228 -19.63 14.17 -14.80
C VAL A 228 -20.53 14.35 -13.58
#